data_366feda90f45794e68662c3ff770531b
#
_entry.id   366feda90f45794e68662c3ff770531b
#
_cell.length_a   1.000
_cell.length_b   1.000
_cell.length_c   1.000
_cell.angle_alpha   90.00
_cell.angle_beta   90.00
_cell.angle_gamma   90.00
#
_symmetry.space_group_name_H-M   'P 1'
#
loop_
_entity.id
_entity.type
_entity.pdbx_description
1 polymer ?
#
loop_
_entity_poly.entity_id
_entity_poly.type
_entity_poly.pdbx_seq_one_letter_code
_entity_poly.pdbx_strand_id
1 'polypeptide(L)'
;MFIDSRTVERDSVIEADLAIVGSGPAGISIAKEFLPTSFSVVMIESGGPEYEQEVQDLFKGEESGDLIQEGKSYLLASRRRQFGGTSNHWRGWCRPVDPEAFLPRNWVPESGWPLSQEEVWSYNDRASELLEVSNFDYQPKDLEQKKHPFLLEDDSAFETAFVHVNRPTNFAEVYGDELEAAANLRVFMHGNLTQILVDPEATRVVGLEVKTLAGNRYRVEAGAYILAAGAIEVPRLLLASNRVQKEGLGNASDQVGRYYMDHPMVTAGALLAPNRSDDMRAYKKFRLPARRGSLRAFLRLRPEVQERYQLLKSMTVLRPLASDQRPPLPREIARLSYELTQTGAGRPVAEPEKTYVGTIEIASEQAPNPESRITLGNELDPLGMPRVKIDWRLTEQEPASIRATADLLASEMGKRLRGRVHLVIGDGPPWEHSRWSNHPMGGTRMNPDPKVGVVDTNCKVHGVDRLYVASSSVFPVAGCSNPTQTIVALAVRLSDHLKGVLRS
;
A
#
# COMPACT_ATOMS: atom_id res chain seq x y z
N MET A 1 -6.13 -27.56 4.49
CA MET A 1 -5.15 -28.29 5.35
C MET A 1 -3.87 -27.49 5.45
N PHE A 2 -3.35 -27.26 6.68
CA PHE A 2 -2.06 -26.63 6.91
C PHE A 2 -0.95 -27.67 7.08
N ILE A 3 0.16 -27.47 6.38
CA ILE A 3 1.28 -28.42 6.30
C ILE A 3 2.57 -27.66 6.65
N ASP A 4 3.38 -28.23 7.53
CA ASP A 4 4.70 -27.71 7.81
C ASP A 4 5.70 -28.18 6.72
N SER A 5 6.26 -27.26 5.96
CA SER A 5 7.22 -27.57 4.89
C SER A 5 8.48 -28.30 5.38
N ARG A 6 8.79 -28.19 6.67
CA ARG A 6 9.92 -28.91 7.29
C ARG A 6 9.70 -30.42 7.36
N THR A 7 8.43 -30.88 7.28
CA THR A 7 8.04 -32.29 7.32
C THR A 7 7.78 -32.89 5.94
N VAL A 8 7.78 -32.08 4.88
CA VAL A 8 7.59 -32.55 3.51
C VAL A 8 8.77 -33.43 3.10
N GLU A 9 8.49 -34.52 2.39
CA GLU A 9 9.55 -35.41 1.88
C GLU A 9 10.52 -34.61 0.98
N ARG A 10 11.81 -34.78 1.26
CA ARG A 10 12.85 -34.05 0.53
C ARG A 10 12.88 -34.48 -0.94
N ASP A 11 13.07 -33.47 -1.81
CA ASP A 11 13.11 -33.62 -3.27
C ASP A 11 11.78 -34.15 -3.89
N SER A 12 10.69 -34.17 -3.12
CA SER A 12 9.37 -34.53 -3.64
C SER A 12 8.80 -33.43 -4.55
N VAL A 13 7.80 -33.80 -5.33
CA VAL A 13 7.04 -32.90 -6.20
C VAL A 13 5.60 -32.82 -5.71
N ILE A 14 5.13 -31.60 -5.48
CA ILE A 14 3.75 -31.29 -5.10
C ILE A 14 3.03 -30.75 -6.33
N GLU A 15 1.99 -31.43 -6.78
CA GLU A 15 1.20 -31.00 -7.94
C GLU A 15 -0.06 -30.26 -7.54
N ALA A 16 -0.49 -29.28 -8.36
CA ALA A 16 -1.74 -28.55 -8.22
C ALA A 16 -2.17 -27.92 -9.55
N ASP A 17 -3.42 -27.43 -9.62
CA ASP A 17 -3.85 -26.61 -10.75
C ASP A 17 -3.32 -25.17 -10.60
N LEU A 18 -3.25 -24.68 -9.36
CA LEU A 18 -2.82 -23.31 -9.03
C LEU A 18 -1.83 -23.31 -7.87
N ALA A 19 -0.71 -22.60 -8.03
CA ALA A 19 0.25 -22.33 -6.97
C ALA A 19 0.27 -20.84 -6.62
N ILE A 20 0.10 -20.49 -5.32
CA ILE A 20 0.11 -19.13 -4.78
C ILE A 20 1.32 -19.00 -3.86
N VAL A 21 2.16 -18.00 -4.09
CA VAL A 21 3.34 -17.70 -3.27
C VAL A 21 3.06 -16.47 -2.41
N GLY A 22 2.91 -16.68 -1.11
CA GLY A 22 2.57 -15.68 -0.10
C GLY A 22 1.12 -15.73 0.34
N SER A 23 0.91 -15.68 1.65
CA SER A 23 -0.40 -15.72 2.33
C SER A 23 -0.84 -14.35 2.86
N GLY A 24 -0.34 -13.25 2.30
CA GLY A 24 -0.84 -11.91 2.59
C GLY A 24 -2.25 -11.68 2.04
N PRO A 25 -2.83 -10.48 2.21
CA PRO A 25 -4.19 -10.16 1.75
C PRO A 25 -4.49 -10.57 0.31
N ALA A 26 -3.54 -10.37 -0.63
CA ALA A 26 -3.73 -10.81 -2.01
C ALA A 26 -3.82 -12.33 -2.15
N GLY A 27 -2.87 -13.07 -1.55
CA GLY A 27 -2.83 -14.53 -1.66
C GLY A 27 -4.04 -15.20 -1.03
N ILE A 28 -4.43 -14.76 0.18
CA ILE A 28 -5.64 -15.29 0.86
C ILE A 28 -6.90 -14.93 0.09
N SER A 29 -7.02 -13.71 -0.47
CA SER A 29 -8.17 -13.34 -1.30
C SER A 29 -8.31 -14.25 -2.51
N ILE A 30 -7.20 -14.56 -3.20
CA ILE A 30 -7.21 -15.50 -4.32
C ILE A 30 -7.60 -16.91 -3.86
N ALA A 31 -6.99 -17.41 -2.79
CA ALA A 31 -7.35 -18.73 -2.25
C ALA A 31 -8.84 -18.82 -1.96
N LYS A 32 -9.42 -17.82 -1.30
CA LYS A 32 -10.85 -17.70 -1.01
C LYS A 32 -11.72 -17.83 -2.27
N GLU A 33 -11.32 -17.16 -3.35
CA GLU A 33 -12.03 -17.20 -4.64
C GLU A 33 -11.98 -18.58 -5.31
N PHE A 34 -11.00 -19.42 -4.98
CA PHE A 34 -10.86 -20.76 -5.50
C PHE A 34 -11.48 -21.86 -4.62
N LEU A 35 -11.85 -21.57 -3.35
CA LEU A 35 -12.48 -22.57 -2.47
C LEU A 35 -13.77 -23.20 -3.05
N PRO A 36 -14.68 -22.44 -3.71
CA PRO A 36 -15.89 -23.01 -4.28
C PRO A 36 -15.69 -23.70 -5.63
N THR A 37 -14.44 -23.92 -6.06
CA THR A 37 -14.12 -24.54 -7.35
C THR A 37 -13.60 -25.96 -7.18
N SER A 38 -13.49 -26.70 -8.28
CA SER A 38 -12.87 -28.04 -8.31
C SER A 38 -11.34 -27.99 -8.47
N PHE A 39 -10.75 -26.81 -8.68
CA PHE A 39 -9.31 -26.68 -8.84
C PHE A 39 -8.57 -26.95 -7.53
N SER A 40 -7.50 -27.73 -7.62
CA SER A 40 -6.56 -27.93 -6.53
C SER A 40 -5.62 -26.74 -6.39
N VAL A 41 -5.48 -26.21 -5.17
CA VAL A 41 -4.67 -25.04 -4.88
C VAL A 41 -3.57 -25.37 -3.88
N VAL A 42 -2.36 -24.95 -4.17
CA VAL A 42 -1.22 -24.94 -3.24
C VAL A 42 -0.87 -23.50 -2.91
N MET A 43 -0.79 -23.17 -1.62
CA MET A 43 -0.26 -21.91 -1.13
C MET A 43 1.06 -22.15 -0.39
N ILE A 44 2.09 -21.35 -0.69
CA ILE A 44 3.41 -21.41 -0.06
C ILE A 44 3.59 -20.16 0.77
N GLU A 45 3.79 -20.30 2.08
CA GLU A 45 4.05 -19.19 3.00
C GLU A 45 5.40 -19.40 3.71
N SER A 46 6.20 -18.36 3.74
CA SER A 46 7.55 -18.41 4.34
C SER A 46 7.54 -18.46 5.86
N GLY A 47 6.51 -17.87 6.49
CA GLY A 47 6.33 -17.90 7.94
C GLY A 47 5.41 -19.00 8.43
N GLY A 48 5.33 -19.13 9.76
CA GLY A 48 4.34 -19.93 10.47
C GLY A 48 3.09 -19.11 10.84
N PRO A 49 2.20 -19.69 11.67
CA PRO A 49 1.04 -18.95 12.20
C PRO A 49 1.46 -17.83 13.16
N GLU A 50 2.60 -17.98 13.83
CA GLU A 50 3.13 -17.01 14.78
C GLU A 50 4.30 -16.22 14.18
N TYR A 51 4.62 -15.09 14.81
CA TYR A 51 5.79 -14.30 14.45
C TYR A 51 7.09 -14.98 14.88
N GLU A 52 8.01 -15.14 13.93
CA GLU A 52 9.33 -15.72 14.15
C GLU A 52 10.41 -14.74 13.67
N GLN A 53 11.31 -14.31 14.58
CA GLN A 53 12.35 -13.33 14.26
C GLN A 53 13.31 -13.83 13.18
N GLU A 54 13.69 -15.11 13.22
CA GLU A 54 14.60 -15.72 12.25
C GLU A 54 13.99 -15.69 10.83
N VAL A 55 12.69 -15.95 10.72
CA VAL A 55 11.96 -15.87 9.46
C VAL A 55 11.84 -14.42 8.98
N GLN A 56 11.55 -13.48 9.90
CA GLN A 56 11.48 -12.05 9.58
C GLN A 56 12.85 -11.52 9.10
N ASP A 57 13.95 -12.05 9.62
CA ASP A 57 15.32 -11.65 9.26
C ASP A 57 15.69 -11.98 7.80
N LEU A 58 14.95 -12.83 7.12
CA LEU A 58 15.07 -13.01 5.68
C LEU A 58 14.74 -11.73 4.88
N PHE A 59 14.07 -10.76 5.50
CA PHE A 59 13.82 -9.44 4.92
C PHE A 59 14.98 -8.45 5.05
N LYS A 60 16.02 -8.75 5.79
CA LYS A 60 17.23 -7.90 5.88
C LYS A 60 17.80 -7.65 4.49
N GLY A 61 18.33 -6.46 4.28
CA GLY A 61 18.93 -6.05 3.01
C GLY A 61 19.59 -4.68 3.12
N GLU A 62 19.96 -4.11 2.00
CA GLU A 62 20.53 -2.78 1.89
C GLU A 62 19.41 -1.76 1.64
N GLU A 63 19.48 -0.62 2.31
CA GLU A 63 18.51 0.46 2.23
C GLU A 63 19.22 1.79 1.98
N SER A 64 18.85 2.48 0.93
CA SER A 64 19.35 3.81 0.57
C SER A 64 18.22 4.68 -0.02
N GLY A 65 18.43 5.99 -0.07
CA GLY A 65 17.52 6.93 -0.71
C GLY A 65 16.93 7.96 0.25
N ASP A 66 16.02 8.77 -0.30
CA ASP A 66 15.61 10.06 0.28
C ASP A 66 14.82 9.99 1.59
N LEU A 67 14.10 8.88 1.84
CA LEU A 67 13.28 8.72 3.04
C LEU A 67 13.78 7.61 3.98
N ILE A 68 14.94 7.04 3.71
CA ILE A 68 15.55 6.04 4.60
C ILE A 68 16.07 6.74 5.86
N GLN A 69 15.66 6.25 7.02
CA GLN A 69 15.99 6.84 8.31
C GLN A 69 17.08 6.03 9.00
N GLU A 70 18.13 6.71 9.46
CA GLU A 70 19.21 6.06 10.22
C GLU A 70 18.66 5.35 11.47
N GLY A 71 19.15 4.15 11.72
CA GLY A 71 18.75 3.34 12.89
C GLY A 71 17.37 2.68 12.80
N LYS A 72 16.65 2.82 11.67
CA LYS A 72 15.39 2.14 11.42
C LYS A 72 15.44 1.38 10.11
N SER A 73 15.13 0.08 10.14
CA SER A 73 15.02 -0.70 8.90
C SER A 73 13.60 -0.62 8.35
N TYR A 74 13.48 0.00 7.18
CA TYR A 74 12.26 0.01 6.41
C TYR A 74 11.87 -1.40 5.95
N LEU A 75 12.85 -2.18 5.48
CA LEU A 75 12.66 -3.55 5.01
C LEU A 75 12.05 -4.46 6.07
N LEU A 76 12.45 -4.30 7.33
CA LEU A 76 11.93 -5.10 8.45
C LEU A 76 10.60 -4.57 9.01
N ALA A 77 10.40 -3.24 8.96
CA ALA A 77 9.24 -2.59 9.59
C ALA A 77 7.99 -2.56 8.68
N SER A 78 8.18 -2.48 7.35
CA SER A 78 7.08 -2.26 6.39
C SER A 78 6.30 -3.52 6.03
N ARG A 79 6.78 -4.70 6.41
CA ARG A 79 6.20 -5.99 5.98
C ARG A 79 6.39 -7.09 7.01
N ARG A 80 5.65 -8.19 6.86
CA ARG A 80 5.62 -9.31 7.81
C ARG A 80 5.74 -10.65 7.08
N ARG A 81 6.67 -11.52 7.52
CA ARG A 81 6.75 -12.95 7.11
C ARG A 81 6.04 -13.80 8.16
N GLN A 82 4.77 -14.01 7.95
CA GLN A 82 3.88 -14.74 8.84
C GLN A 82 2.61 -15.07 8.06
N PHE A 83 1.91 -16.14 8.37
CA PHE A 83 0.61 -16.42 7.78
C PHE A 83 -0.35 -15.24 7.98
N GLY A 84 -0.98 -14.77 6.90
CA GLY A 84 -1.73 -13.52 6.87
C GLY A 84 -0.90 -12.30 6.44
N GLY A 85 0.43 -12.44 6.32
CA GLY A 85 1.33 -11.39 5.86
C GLY A 85 1.24 -10.11 6.68
N THR A 86 1.33 -8.97 6.01
CA THR A 86 1.32 -7.63 6.63
C THR A 86 -0.03 -7.27 7.29
N SER A 87 -1.12 -8.04 7.03
CA SER A 87 -2.38 -7.85 7.75
C SER A 87 -2.27 -8.12 9.27
N ASN A 88 -1.21 -8.78 9.71
CA ASN A 88 -0.93 -8.99 11.14
C ASN A 88 -0.52 -7.71 11.90
N HIS A 89 -0.13 -6.62 11.21
CA HIS A 89 0.30 -5.38 11.88
C HIS A 89 -0.12 -4.08 11.19
N TRP A 90 -0.95 -4.12 10.15
CA TRP A 90 -1.44 -2.92 9.50
C TRP A 90 -2.50 -2.18 10.33
N ARG A 91 -2.91 -0.99 9.88
CA ARG A 91 -3.87 -0.14 10.61
C ARG A 91 -5.32 -0.22 10.08
N GLY A 92 -5.60 -1.03 9.07
CA GLY A 92 -6.95 -1.23 8.54
C GLY A 92 -7.55 -0.01 7.82
N TRP A 93 -6.71 0.89 7.30
CA TRP A 93 -7.21 1.99 6.48
C TRP A 93 -7.46 1.50 5.07
N CYS A 94 -8.71 1.66 4.60
CA CYS A 94 -9.16 1.18 3.29
C CYS A 94 -9.85 2.29 2.51
N ARG A 95 -9.42 2.45 1.27
CA ARG A 95 -10.01 3.30 0.25
C ARG A 95 -9.57 2.78 -1.12
N PRO A 96 -10.47 2.65 -2.11
CA PRO A 96 -10.06 2.36 -3.47
C PRO A 96 -9.18 3.48 -4.02
N VAL A 97 -8.38 3.16 -5.01
CA VAL A 97 -7.61 4.17 -5.76
C VAL A 97 -8.57 5.18 -6.37
N ASP A 98 -8.19 6.46 -6.30
CA ASP A 98 -9.03 7.57 -6.78
C ASP A 98 -9.25 7.51 -8.29
N PRO A 99 -10.45 7.92 -8.78
CA PRO A 99 -10.79 7.90 -10.21
C PRO A 99 -9.75 8.59 -11.10
N GLU A 100 -9.23 9.72 -10.65
CA GLU A 100 -8.28 10.52 -11.40
C GLU A 100 -6.90 9.86 -11.53
N ALA A 101 -6.61 8.81 -10.76
CA ALA A 101 -5.36 8.06 -10.88
C ALA A 101 -5.33 7.19 -12.17
N PHE A 102 -6.51 6.84 -12.70
CA PHE A 102 -6.64 6.07 -13.94
C PHE A 102 -6.30 6.90 -15.17
N LEU A 103 -6.34 8.21 -15.08
CA LEU A 103 -6.10 9.11 -16.19
C LEU A 103 -4.62 9.52 -16.26
N PRO A 104 -4.02 9.58 -17.46
CA PRO A 104 -2.70 10.15 -17.62
C PRO A 104 -2.73 11.65 -17.33
N ARG A 105 -1.68 12.15 -16.67
CA ARG A 105 -1.48 13.56 -16.36
C ARG A 105 -0.24 14.06 -17.09
N ASN A 106 -0.37 15.08 -17.92
CA ASN A 106 0.72 15.60 -18.75
C ASN A 106 1.89 16.19 -17.93
N TRP A 107 1.67 16.54 -16.67
CA TRP A 107 2.70 17.04 -15.74
C TRP A 107 3.30 15.94 -14.84
N VAL A 108 2.80 14.71 -14.93
CA VAL A 108 3.35 13.55 -14.20
C VAL A 108 3.70 12.48 -15.23
N PRO A 109 4.97 12.40 -15.64
CA PRO A 109 5.41 11.40 -16.61
C PRO A 109 5.01 9.99 -16.17
N GLU A 110 4.71 9.14 -17.12
CA GLU A 110 4.37 7.73 -16.86
C GLU A 110 3.13 7.52 -15.96
N SER A 111 2.28 8.54 -15.78
CA SER A 111 1.06 8.43 -14.97
C SER A 111 -0.08 7.74 -15.72
N GLY A 112 -1.11 7.34 -14.97
CA GLY A 112 -2.28 6.63 -15.45
C GLY A 112 -2.16 5.11 -15.31
N TRP A 113 -3.32 4.46 -15.27
CA TRP A 113 -3.43 3.00 -15.28
C TRP A 113 -3.77 2.51 -16.69
N PRO A 114 -3.26 1.35 -17.14
CA PRO A 114 -3.69 0.74 -18.40
C PRO A 114 -5.05 0.02 -18.29
N LEU A 115 -5.71 0.11 -17.15
CA LEU A 115 -7.06 -0.37 -16.86
C LEU A 115 -7.99 0.83 -16.68
N SER A 116 -9.27 0.65 -16.96
CA SER A 116 -10.27 1.68 -16.64
C SER A 116 -10.64 1.66 -15.15
N GLN A 117 -11.10 2.80 -14.65
CA GLN A 117 -11.68 2.88 -13.31
C GLN A 117 -12.83 1.88 -13.12
N GLU A 118 -13.74 1.84 -14.09
CA GLU A 118 -14.92 0.97 -14.04
C GLU A 118 -14.53 -0.50 -13.92
N GLU A 119 -13.53 -0.94 -14.69
CA GLU A 119 -13.03 -2.30 -14.63
C GLU A 119 -12.51 -2.66 -13.24
N VAL A 120 -11.66 -1.82 -12.63
CA VAL A 120 -11.11 -2.10 -11.29
C VAL A 120 -12.17 -1.95 -10.20
N TRP A 121 -13.03 -0.92 -10.30
CA TRP A 121 -14.02 -0.64 -9.28
C TRP A 121 -15.17 -1.64 -9.28
N SER A 122 -15.46 -2.36 -10.36
CA SER A 122 -16.43 -3.45 -10.39
C SER A 122 -16.13 -4.57 -9.37
N TYR A 123 -14.87 -4.66 -8.92
CA TYR A 123 -14.43 -5.63 -7.91
C TYR A 123 -14.42 -5.08 -6.47
N ASN A 124 -14.74 -3.79 -6.27
CA ASN A 124 -14.66 -3.17 -4.94
C ASN A 124 -15.64 -3.76 -3.93
N ASP A 125 -16.81 -4.22 -4.35
CA ASP A 125 -17.79 -4.83 -3.45
C ASP A 125 -17.24 -6.11 -2.83
N ARG A 126 -16.73 -7.01 -3.66
CA ARG A 126 -16.07 -8.25 -3.22
C ARG A 126 -14.82 -7.96 -2.37
N ALA A 127 -14.01 -6.98 -2.77
CA ALA A 127 -12.86 -6.53 -1.99
C ALA A 127 -13.26 -5.97 -0.62
N SER A 128 -14.36 -5.23 -0.55
CA SER A 128 -14.90 -4.66 0.70
C SER A 128 -15.40 -5.75 1.65
N GLU A 129 -16.04 -6.79 1.13
CA GLU A 129 -16.44 -7.98 1.91
C GLU A 129 -15.24 -8.67 2.53
N LEU A 130 -14.18 -8.93 1.73
CA LEU A 130 -12.93 -9.55 2.19
C LEU A 130 -12.18 -8.69 3.22
N LEU A 131 -12.33 -7.38 3.15
CA LEU A 131 -11.72 -6.42 4.09
C LEU A 131 -12.63 -6.10 5.28
N GLU A 132 -13.83 -6.72 5.39
CA GLU A 132 -14.83 -6.45 6.43
C GLU A 132 -15.19 -4.96 6.55
N VAL A 133 -15.11 -4.21 5.44
CA VAL A 133 -15.54 -2.83 5.37
C VAL A 133 -16.87 -2.72 4.64
N SER A 134 -17.63 -1.66 4.95
CA SER A 134 -18.86 -1.41 4.19
C SER A 134 -18.54 -0.95 2.80
N ASN A 135 -19.37 -1.36 1.84
CA ASN A 135 -19.42 -0.67 0.57
C ASN A 135 -19.85 0.78 0.79
N PHE A 136 -19.07 1.72 0.32
CA PHE A 136 -19.26 3.14 0.49
C PHE A 136 -18.71 3.85 -0.75
N ASP A 137 -19.46 4.75 -1.35
CA ASP A 137 -19.03 5.40 -2.60
C ASP A 137 -17.97 6.49 -2.39
N TYR A 138 -17.57 6.73 -1.13
CA TYR A 138 -16.53 7.68 -0.72
C TYR A 138 -16.82 9.14 -1.09
N GLN A 139 -18.08 9.45 -1.46
CA GLN A 139 -18.51 10.80 -1.82
C GLN A 139 -19.17 11.52 -0.64
N PRO A 140 -18.94 12.85 -0.51
CA PRO A 140 -19.53 13.64 0.57
C PRO A 140 -21.07 13.59 0.65
N LYS A 141 -21.75 13.41 -0.48
CA LYS A 141 -23.21 13.35 -0.56
C LYS A 141 -23.84 12.21 0.28
N ASP A 142 -23.07 11.15 0.55
CA ASP A 142 -23.55 10.00 1.35
C ASP A 142 -23.60 10.30 2.86
N LEU A 143 -23.11 11.46 3.27
CA LEU A 143 -23.11 11.89 4.65
C LEU A 143 -24.16 12.97 4.91
N GLU A 144 -24.84 12.85 6.04
CA GLU A 144 -25.64 13.96 6.56
C GLU A 144 -24.70 15.11 7.02
N GLN A 145 -24.41 16.05 6.12
CA GLN A 145 -23.46 17.17 6.38
C GLN A 145 -23.82 17.97 7.64
N LYS A 146 -25.13 18.03 8.00
CA LYS A 146 -25.56 18.67 9.27
C LYS A 146 -24.99 18.00 10.51
N LYS A 147 -24.76 16.68 10.48
CA LYS A 147 -24.16 15.93 11.59
C LYS A 147 -22.63 15.91 11.55
N HIS A 148 -22.07 16.06 10.34
CA HIS A 148 -20.62 15.98 10.09
C HIS A 148 -20.21 17.14 9.18
N PRO A 149 -20.25 18.39 9.64
CA PRO A 149 -19.90 19.54 8.83
C PRO A 149 -18.46 19.46 8.34
N PHE A 150 -18.22 19.97 7.15
CA PHE A 150 -16.88 20.02 6.56
C PHE A 150 -16.19 21.33 6.92
N LEU A 151 -14.88 21.23 7.13
CA LEU A 151 -14.05 22.36 7.51
C LEU A 151 -13.97 23.41 6.40
N LEU A 152 -13.93 22.95 5.14
CA LEU A 152 -13.82 23.78 3.95
C LEU A 152 -15.04 23.49 3.03
N GLU A 153 -15.49 24.55 2.37
CA GLU A 153 -16.68 24.56 1.51
C GLU A 153 -16.33 24.23 0.05
N ASP A 154 -17.35 24.07 -0.80
CA ASP A 154 -17.20 23.64 -2.19
C ASP A 154 -16.43 24.59 -3.09
N ASP A 155 -16.28 25.86 -2.72
CA ASP A 155 -15.50 26.87 -3.44
C ASP A 155 -14.02 26.96 -2.99
N SER A 156 -13.56 26.04 -2.11
CA SER A 156 -12.17 25.99 -1.66
C SER A 156 -11.29 25.22 -2.62
N ALA A 157 -9.96 25.42 -2.50
CA ALA A 157 -8.96 24.61 -3.22
C ALA A 157 -8.98 23.13 -2.81
N PHE A 158 -9.62 22.80 -1.70
CA PHE A 158 -9.72 21.45 -1.16
C PHE A 158 -11.14 20.93 -1.20
N GLU A 159 -11.25 19.62 -1.28
CA GLU A 159 -12.49 18.90 -1.01
C GLU A 159 -12.28 17.91 0.14
N THR A 160 -13.38 17.59 0.81
CA THR A 160 -13.38 16.56 1.85
C THR A 160 -13.61 15.21 1.22
N ALA A 161 -12.72 14.26 1.50
CA ALA A 161 -12.83 12.86 1.11
C ALA A 161 -12.78 11.96 2.35
N PHE A 162 -13.11 10.69 2.18
CA PHE A 162 -13.25 9.73 3.29
C PHE A 162 -12.37 8.52 3.11
N VAL A 163 -11.96 7.94 4.23
CA VAL A 163 -11.25 6.68 4.32
C VAL A 163 -11.86 5.83 5.43
N HIS A 164 -12.00 4.53 5.21
CA HIS A 164 -12.31 3.60 6.29
C HIS A 164 -11.14 3.51 7.27
N VAL A 165 -11.46 3.58 8.56
CA VAL A 165 -10.47 3.48 9.67
C VAL A 165 -10.96 2.44 10.68
N ASN A 166 -11.10 1.22 10.25
CA ASN A 166 -11.67 0.12 11.02
C ASN A 166 -10.70 -0.48 12.03
N ARG A 167 -11.20 -1.44 12.84
CA ARG A 167 -10.32 -2.47 13.39
C ARG A 167 -9.69 -3.19 12.18
N PRO A 168 -8.36 -3.36 12.16
CA PRO A 168 -7.72 -4.05 11.04
C PRO A 168 -8.26 -5.46 10.89
N THR A 169 -8.65 -5.83 9.67
CA THR A 169 -8.95 -7.23 9.34
C THR A 169 -7.64 -8.00 9.32
N ASN A 170 -7.45 -8.87 10.30
CA ASN A 170 -6.34 -9.82 10.27
C ASN A 170 -6.76 -11.02 9.42
N PHE A 171 -6.18 -11.16 8.23
CA PHE A 171 -6.58 -12.19 7.28
C PHE A 171 -6.31 -13.61 7.79
N ALA A 172 -5.30 -13.80 8.64
CA ALA A 172 -5.04 -15.08 9.28
C ALA A 172 -6.14 -15.43 10.29
N GLU A 173 -6.53 -14.48 11.15
CA GLU A 173 -7.58 -14.69 12.17
C GLU A 173 -8.96 -14.91 11.53
N VAL A 174 -9.28 -14.12 10.48
CA VAL A 174 -10.63 -14.12 9.90
C VAL A 174 -10.85 -15.32 8.98
N TYR A 175 -9.82 -15.75 8.24
CA TYR A 175 -9.96 -16.75 7.18
C TYR A 175 -9.21 -18.06 7.47
N GLY A 176 -8.36 -18.11 8.49
CA GLY A 176 -7.50 -19.24 8.78
C GLY A 176 -8.24 -20.56 8.89
N ASP A 177 -9.28 -20.63 9.72
CA ASP A 177 -10.07 -21.85 9.95
C ASP A 177 -10.75 -22.35 8.67
N GLU A 178 -11.31 -21.45 7.87
CA GLU A 178 -11.95 -21.80 6.61
C GLU A 178 -10.94 -22.34 5.57
N LEU A 179 -9.77 -21.72 5.49
CA LEU A 179 -8.69 -22.16 4.61
C LEU A 179 -8.12 -23.52 5.05
N GLU A 180 -8.02 -23.76 6.36
CA GLU A 180 -7.54 -25.03 6.89
C GLU A 180 -8.52 -26.17 6.62
N ALA A 181 -9.83 -25.91 6.75
CA ALA A 181 -10.89 -26.87 6.52
C ALA A 181 -11.13 -27.19 5.03
N ALA A 182 -10.64 -26.35 4.12
CA ALA A 182 -10.89 -26.50 2.69
C ALA A 182 -10.24 -27.76 2.12
N ALA A 183 -11.02 -28.58 1.41
CA ALA A 183 -10.57 -29.86 0.86
C ALA A 183 -9.63 -29.70 -0.36
N ASN A 184 -9.79 -28.62 -1.12
CA ASN A 184 -9.03 -28.36 -2.34
C ASN A 184 -7.83 -27.42 -2.13
N LEU A 185 -7.53 -27.00 -0.89
CA LEU A 185 -6.42 -26.10 -0.57
C LEU A 185 -5.42 -26.77 0.39
N ARG A 186 -4.14 -26.71 0.03
CA ARG A 186 -3.01 -27.08 0.89
C ARG A 186 -2.13 -25.86 1.09
N VAL A 187 -1.91 -25.46 2.35
CA VAL A 187 -1.06 -24.33 2.72
C VAL A 187 0.23 -24.86 3.34
N PHE A 188 1.34 -24.62 2.67
CA PHE A 188 2.68 -25.03 3.10
C PHE A 188 3.34 -23.86 3.83
N MET A 189 3.37 -23.94 5.16
CA MET A 189 4.03 -22.95 6.03
C MET A 189 5.52 -23.25 6.18
N HIS A 190 6.34 -22.24 6.51
CA HIS A 190 7.81 -22.30 6.58
C HIS A 190 8.48 -22.72 5.26
N GLY A 191 7.75 -22.58 4.14
CA GLY A 191 8.25 -22.83 2.80
C GLY A 191 8.65 -21.53 2.10
N ASN A 192 9.89 -21.42 1.68
CA ASN A 192 10.39 -20.25 0.99
C ASN A 192 10.63 -20.54 -0.49
N LEU A 193 9.95 -19.83 -1.38
CA LEU A 193 10.29 -19.86 -2.80
C LEU A 193 11.72 -19.32 -2.99
N THR A 194 12.60 -20.13 -3.56
CA THR A 194 14.00 -19.75 -3.82
C THR A 194 14.34 -19.66 -5.30
N GLN A 195 13.56 -20.32 -6.16
CA GLN A 195 13.76 -20.28 -7.60
C GLN A 195 12.46 -20.56 -8.34
N ILE A 196 12.13 -19.74 -9.32
CA ILE A 196 11.12 -20.03 -10.34
C ILE A 196 11.83 -20.81 -11.44
N LEU A 197 11.41 -22.04 -11.67
CA LEU A 197 11.98 -22.91 -12.68
C LEU A 197 11.25 -22.73 -14.00
N VAL A 198 12.00 -22.49 -15.06
CA VAL A 198 11.46 -22.29 -16.41
C VAL A 198 12.04 -23.30 -17.39
N ASP A 199 11.39 -23.40 -18.56
CA ASP A 199 11.92 -24.13 -19.70
C ASP A 199 13.26 -23.55 -20.19
N PRO A 200 14.00 -24.24 -21.07
CA PRO A 200 15.29 -23.78 -21.55
C PRO A 200 15.25 -22.41 -22.27
N GLU A 201 14.14 -22.03 -22.84
CA GLU A 201 13.90 -20.78 -23.54
C GLU A 201 13.45 -19.65 -22.59
N ALA A 202 13.24 -19.94 -21.29
CA ALA A 202 12.68 -19.04 -20.28
C ALA A 202 11.30 -18.47 -20.62
N THR A 203 10.51 -19.19 -21.42
CA THR A 203 9.21 -18.74 -21.91
C THR A 203 8.04 -19.24 -21.08
N ARG A 204 8.22 -20.28 -20.28
CA ARG A 204 7.16 -20.90 -19.47
C ARG A 204 7.69 -21.43 -18.13
N VAL A 205 6.94 -21.17 -17.07
CA VAL A 205 7.24 -21.77 -15.76
C VAL A 205 6.90 -23.28 -15.78
N VAL A 206 7.85 -24.07 -15.29
CA VAL A 206 7.72 -25.53 -15.15
C VAL A 206 7.68 -25.99 -13.70
N GLY A 207 7.91 -25.10 -12.73
CA GLY A 207 7.82 -25.40 -11.31
C GLY A 207 8.44 -24.32 -10.41
N LEU A 208 8.29 -24.49 -9.11
CA LEU A 208 8.87 -23.66 -8.06
C LEU A 208 9.79 -24.50 -7.19
N GLU A 209 11.00 -24.03 -6.93
CA GLU A 209 11.90 -24.63 -5.94
C GLU A 209 11.64 -23.98 -4.57
N VAL A 210 11.25 -24.78 -3.59
CA VAL A 210 10.94 -24.33 -2.25
C VAL A 210 11.96 -24.88 -1.27
N LYS A 211 12.47 -24.04 -0.37
CA LYS A 211 13.40 -24.44 0.70
C LYS A 211 12.89 -23.97 2.07
N THR A 212 13.31 -24.67 3.10
CA THR A 212 13.07 -24.28 4.50
C THR A 212 14.37 -23.87 5.17
N LEU A 213 14.30 -23.06 6.22
CA LEU A 213 15.47 -22.73 7.04
C LEU A 213 16.08 -23.97 7.72
N ALA A 214 15.28 -25.02 7.95
CA ALA A 214 15.77 -26.31 8.44
C ALA A 214 16.52 -27.15 7.40
N GLY A 215 16.73 -26.64 6.18
CA GLY A 215 17.50 -27.29 5.12
C GLY A 215 16.72 -28.28 4.27
N ASN A 216 15.42 -28.41 4.44
CA ASN A 216 14.57 -29.20 3.56
C ASN A 216 14.29 -28.49 2.23
N ARG A 217 13.98 -29.24 1.18
CA ARG A 217 13.61 -28.71 -0.13
C ARG A 217 12.63 -29.64 -0.86
N TYR A 218 11.77 -29.04 -1.69
CA TYR A 218 10.82 -29.75 -2.55
C TYR A 218 10.45 -28.86 -3.74
N ARG A 219 9.69 -29.39 -4.70
CA ARG A 219 9.20 -28.66 -5.85
C ARG A 219 7.68 -28.58 -5.83
N VAL A 220 7.14 -27.49 -6.39
CA VAL A 220 5.71 -27.33 -6.67
C VAL A 220 5.53 -27.15 -8.17
N GLU A 221 4.71 -28.02 -8.79
CA GLU A 221 4.35 -27.95 -10.20
C GLU A 221 2.85 -27.66 -10.34
N ALA A 222 2.50 -26.66 -11.18
CA ALA A 222 1.12 -26.22 -11.31
C ALA A 222 0.76 -25.76 -12.72
N GLY A 223 -0.54 -25.68 -12.98
CA GLY A 223 -1.08 -25.12 -14.22
C GLY A 223 -0.84 -23.61 -14.35
N ALA A 224 -0.89 -22.88 -13.21
CA ALA A 224 -0.56 -21.46 -13.13
C ALA A 224 0.11 -21.14 -11.78
N TYR A 225 0.91 -20.05 -11.76
CA TYR A 225 1.71 -19.62 -10.63
C TYR A 225 1.46 -18.16 -10.35
N ILE A 226 1.20 -17.80 -9.08
CA ILE A 226 0.94 -16.42 -8.67
C ILE A 226 1.96 -15.99 -7.62
N LEU A 227 2.66 -14.90 -7.88
CA LEU A 227 3.52 -14.24 -6.91
C LEU A 227 2.70 -13.22 -6.12
N ALA A 228 2.33 -13.55 -4.89
CA ALA A 228 1.56 -12.73 -3.96
C ALA A 228 2.40 -12.29 -2.73
N ALA A 229 3.73 -12.22 -2.89
CA ALA A 229 4.70 -12.00 -1.82
C ALA A 229 4.95 -10.53 -1.47
N GLY A 230 4.13 -9.59 -1.96
CA GLY A 230 4.25 -8.15 -1.71
C GLY A 230 5.23 -7.44 -2.63
N ALA A 231 5.20 -6.09 -2.62
CA ALA A 231 5.84 -5.26 -3.64
C ALA A 231 7.37 -5.32 -3.64
N ILE A 232 7.99 -5.71 -2.55
CA ILE A 232 9.46 -5.77 -2.48
C ILE A 232 9.97 -7.19 -2.79
N GLU A 233 9.26 -8.21 -2.32
CA GLU A 233 9.72 -9.59 -2.48
C GLU A 233 9.45 -10.12 -3.91
N VAL A 234 8.36 -9.68 -4.57
CA VAL A 234 8.06 -10.10 -5.94
C VAL A 234 9.17 -9.72 -6.93
N PRO A 235 9.64 -8.46 -7.00
CA PRO A 235 10.79 -8.12 -7.83
C PRO A 235 12.06 -8.92 -7.47
N ARG A 236 12.32 -9.13 -6.17
CA ARG A 236 13.46 -9.95 -5.71
C ARG A 236 13.40 -11.36 -6.28
N LEU A 237 12.23 -12.02 -6.20
CA LEU A 237 12.03 -13.38 -6.70
C LEU A 237 12.23 -13.47 -8.22
N LEU A 238 11.74 -12.49 -8.98
CA LEU A 238 11.93 -12.43 -10.42
C LEU A 238 13.41 -12.23 -10.79
N LEU A 239 14.09 -11.27 -10.15
CA LEU A 239 15.52 -10.99 -10.37
C LEU A 239 16.41 -12.16 -9.95
N ALA A 240 16.13 -12.83 -8.83
CA ALA A 240 16.89 -13.97 -8.34
C ALA A 240 16.64 -15.25 -9.14
N SER A 241 15.56 -15.32 -9.91
CA SER A 241 15.25 -16.47 -10.78
C SER A 241 15.97 -16.34 -12.12
N ASN A 242 17.30 -16.35 -12.09
CA ASN A 242 18.19 -15.99 -13.20
C ASN A 242 19.06 -17.16 -13.73
N ARG A 243 18.67 -18.40 -13.48
CA ARG A 243 19.45 -19.57 -13.96
C ARG A 243 19.47 -19.66 -15.49
N VAL A 244 18.36 -19.35 -16.15
CA VAL A 244 18.21 -19.35 -17.60
C VAL A 244 18.33 -17.94 -18.15
N GLN A 245 17.44 -17.03 -17.77
CA GLN A 245 17.47 -15.62 -18.15
C GLN A 245 18.30 -14.84 -17.13
N LYS A 246 19.52 -14.45 -17.47
CA LYS A 246 20.50 -13.89 -16.54
C LYS A 246 20.09 -12.57 -15.91
N GLU A 247 19.30 -11.78 -16.60
CA GLU A 247 18.75 -10.50 -16.11
C GLU A 247 17.59 -10.66 -15.13
N GLY A 248 17.13 -11.91 -14.90
CA GLY A 248 15.93 -12.23 -14.15
C GLY A 248 14.69 -12.40 -15.04
N LEU A 249 13.69 -13.12 -14.56
CA LEU A 249 12.47 -13.41 -15.33
C LEU A 249 11.63 -12.16 -15.56
N GLY A 250 11.14 -11.99 -16.79
CA GLY A 250 10.36 -10.83 -17.20
C GLY A 250 11.16 -9.53 -17.26
N ASN A 251 12.51 -9.61 -17.21
CA ASN A 251 13.39 -8.45 -17.12
C ASN A 251 14.21 -8.15 -18.39
N ALA A 252 13.79 -8.64 -19.55
CA ALA A 252 14.48 -8.41 -20.81
C ALA A 252 14.66 -6.92 -21.16
N SER A 253 13.79 -6.05 -20.65
CA SER A 253 13.83 -4.59 -20.86
C SER A 253 14.30 -3.82 -19.62
N ASP A 254 14.94 -4.46 -18.63
CA ASP A 254 15.40 -3.85 -17.37
C ASP A 254 14.29 -3.11 -16.60
N GLN A 255 13.07 -3.67 -16.57
CA GLN A 255 11.94 -3.04 -15.89
C GLN A 255 11.67 -3.61 -14.50
N VAL A 256 12.10 -4.84 -14.21
CA VAL A 256 11.90 -5.45 -12.88
C VAL A 256 12.68 -4.67 -11.83
N GLY A 257 11.98 -4.24 -10.79
CA GLY A 257 12.50 -3.45 -9.69
C GLY A 257 12.43 -1.94 -9.91
N ARG A 258 12.21 -1.43 -11.12
CA ARG A 258 12.05 0.02 -11.37
C ARG A 258 10.70 0.55 -10.88
N TYR A 259 10.61 1.87 -10.73
CA TYR A 259 9.40 2.57 -10.27
C TYR A 259 8.93 2.11 -8.87
N TYR A 260 9.89 1.82 -8.00
CA TYR A 260 9.57 1.54 -6.61
C TYR A 260 9.01 2.80 -5.93
N MET A 261 7.86 2.67 -5.26
CA MET A 261 7.14 3.79 -4.66
C MET A 261 6.66 3.45 -3.24
N ASP A 262 6.57 4.45 -2.39
CA ASP A 262 5.77 4.51 -1.17
C ASP A 262 5.17 5.92 -1.07
N HIS A 263 4.31 6.18 -0.11
CA HIS A 263 3.81 7.53 0.16
C HIS A 263 4.77 8.27 1.10
N PRO A 264 5.49 9.32 0.64
CA PRO A 264 6.18 10.22 1.54
C PRO A 264 5.15 10.92 2.43
N MET A 265 5.33 10.82 3.75
CA MET A 265 4.46 11.41 4.74
C MET A 265 5.23 12.45 5.56
N VAL A 266 4.66 13.64 5.69
CA VAL A 266 5.28 14.74 6.42
C VAL A 266 4.30 15.32 7.43
N THR A 267 4.77 15.61 8.64
CA THR A 267 4.05 16.49 9.56
C THR A 267 4.33 17.92 9.12
N ALA A 268 3.41 18.50 8.36
CA ALA A 268 3.61 19.81 7.72
C ALA A 268 3.45 20.98 8.70
N GLY A 269 2.72 20.77 9.82
CA GLY A 269 2.49 21.83 10.78
C GLY A 269 1.37 21.53 11.76
N ALA A 270 0.85 22.59 12.38
CA ALA A 270 -0.27 22.54 13.28
C ALA A 270 -1.42 23.46 12.82
N LEU A 271 -2.64 22.96 13.01
CA LEU A 271 -3.86 23.73 12.84
C LEU A 271 -4.36 24.19 14.21
N LEU A 272 -4.58 25.50 14.33
CA LEU A 272 -5.24 26.16 15.45
C LEU A 272 -6.60 26.68 14.95
N ALA A 273 -7.70 26.07 15.38
CA ALA A 273 -9.03 26.48 14.95
C ALA A 273 -9.91 26.78 16.16
N PRO A 274 -10.86 27.73 16.07
CA PRO A 274 -11.87 27.91 17.08
C PRO A 274 -12.56 26.59 17.35
N ASN A 275 -12.71 26.20 18.63
CA ASN A 275 -13.35 24.93 18.97
C ASN A 275 -14.86 25.01 18.72
N ARG A 276 -15.23 24.94 17.47
CA ARG A 276 -16.55 24.42 17.09
C ARG A 276 -16.41 22.92 17.03
N SER A 277 -16.69 22.25 18.15
CA SER A 277 -16.55 20.80 18.29
C SER A 277 -17.22 20.03 17.15
N ASP A 278 -18.20 20.64 16.51
CA ASP A 278 -18.98 20.09 15.42
C ASP A 278 -18.25 20.14 14.09
N ASP A 279 -17.49 21.18 13.78
CA ASP A 279 -16.77 21.36 12.51
C ASP A 279 -15.62 20.34 12.34
N MET A 280 -15.17 19.73 13.42
CA MET A 280 -14.09 18.73 13.39
C MET A 280 -14.55 17.28 13.54
N ARG A 281 -15.87 17.02 13.63
CA ARG A 281 -16.40 15.66 13.85
C ARG A 281 -16.06 14.73 12.69
N ALA A 282 -16.16 15.20 11.45
CA ALA A 282 -15.83 14.41 10.27
C ALA A 282 -14.35 13.97 10.24
N TYR A 283 -13.45 14.78 10.77
CA TYR A 283 -12.00 14.53 10.79
C TYR A 283 -11.52 13.66 11.97
N LYS A 284 -12.44 13.31 12.88
CA LYS A 284 -12.26 12.26 13.89
C LYS A 284 -12.79 10.94 13.35
N LYS A 285 -12.48 9.83 14.02
CA LYS A 285 -13.09 8.54 13.72
C LYS A 285 -14.58 8.57 14.14
N PHE A 286 -15.48 8.27 13.21
CA PHE A 286 -16.91 8.19 13.48
C PHE A 286 -17.52 6.97 12.79
N ARG A 287 -18.67 6.49 13.31
CA ARG A 287 -19.43 5.38 12.73
C ARG A 287 -20.61 5.89 11.93
N LEU A 288 -20.89 5.25 10.81
CA LEU A 288 -22.15 5.42 10.09
C LEU A 288 -23.19 4.46 10.68
N PRO A 289 -24.43 4.94 10.98
CA PRO A 289 -25.52 4.06 11.34
C PRO A 289 -25.76 3.00 10.24
N ALA A 290 -26.06 1.77 10.65
CA ALA A 290 -26.36 0.63 9.77
C ALA A 290 -25.23 0.18 8.81
N ARG A 291 -23.98 0.68 8.94
CA ARG A 291 -22.85 0.25 8.11
C ARG A 291 -21.74 -0.36 8.97
N ARG A 292 -21.05 -1.36 8.42
CA ARG A 292 -19.85 -1.91 9.07
C ARG A 292 -18.69 -0.90 8.98
N GLY A 293 -18.03 -0.67 10.09
CA GLY A 293 -16.82 0.11 10.13
C GLY A 293 -16.98 1.55 10.59
N SER A 294 -15.88 2.24 10.52
CA SER A 294 -15.78 3.66 10.87
C SER A 294 -15.11 4.42 9.74
N LEU A 295 -15.48 5.67 9.60
CA LEU A 295 -14.90 6.60 8.63
C LEU A 295 -14.07 7.67 9.34
N ARG A 296 -13.19 8.30 8.56
CA ARG A 296 -12.53 9.55 8.86
C ARG A 296 -12.46 10.39 7.59
N ALA A 297 -12.77 11.67 7.71
CA ALA A 297 -12.50 12.62 6.64
C ALA A 297 -11.02 13.01 6.59
N PHE A 298 -10.57 13.34 5.41
CA PHE A 298 -9.33 14.03 5.13
C PHE A 298 -9.57 15.08 4.05
N LEU A 299 -8.64 16.02 3.91
CA LEU A 299 -8.67 17.00 2.84
C LEU A 299 -7.78 16.54 1.69
N ARG A 300 -8.24 16.73 0.46
CA ARG A 300 -7.42 16.56 -0.75
C ARG A 300 -7.59 17.77 -1.65
N LEU A 301 -6.57 18.10 -2.41
CA LEU A 301 -6.69 19.12 -3.44
C LEU A 301 -7.68 18.69 -4.51
N ARG A 302 -8.51 19.63 -4.98
CA ARG A 302 -9.42 19.38 -6.10
C ARG A 302 -8.63 19.08 -7.38
N PRO A 303 -9.15 18.24 -8.28
CA PRO A 303 -8.46 17.88 -9.53
C PRO A 303 -8.03 19.10 -10.36
N GLU A 304 -8.92 20.10 -10.49
CA GLU A 304 -8.64 21.33 -11.23
C GLU A 304 -7.53 22.19 -10.60
N VAL A 305 -7.36 22.11 -9.28
CA VAL A 305 -6.26 22.79 -8.57
C VAL A 305 -4.95 22.03 -8.79
N GLN A 306 -5.00 20.71 -8.76
CA GLN A 306 -3.84 19.86 -9.07
C GLN A 306 -3.35 20.13 -10.49
N GLU A 307 -4.24 20.16 -11.47
CA GLU A 307 -3.93 20.45 -12.87
C GLU A 307 -3.36 21.86 -13.03
N ARG A 308 -4.02 22.88 -12.46
CA ARG A 308 -3.61 24.29 -12.56
C ARG A 308 -2.20 24.54 -12.04
N TYR A 309 -1.83 23.90 -10.95
CA TYR A 309 -0.55 24.07 -10.29
C TYR A 309 0.43 22.92 -10.53
N GLN A 310 0.04 21.94 -11.35
CA GLN A 310 0.82 20.74 -11.70
C GLN A 310 1.29 19.94 -10.46
N LEU A 311 0.38 19.76 -9.49
CA LEU A 311 0.66 19.13 -8.21
C LEU A 311 0.35 17.63 -8.22
N LEU A 312 1.07 16.88 -7.40
CA LEU A 312 0.77 15.50 -7.08
C LEU A 312 -0.45 15.41 -6.14
N LYS A 313 -1.10 14.25 -6.14
CA LYS A 313 -2.19 13.96 -5.20
C LYS A 313 -1.67 13.88 -3.78
N SER A 314 -2.52 14.24 -2.82
CA SER A 314 -2.17 14.11 -1.42
C SER A 314 -3.39 13.84 -0.55
N MET A 315 -3.17 13.12 0.54
CA MET A 315 -4.11 12.95 1.65
C MET A 315 -3.64 13.81 2.81
N THR A 316 -4.37 14.89 3.09
CA THR A 316 -4.09 15.77 4.23
C THR A 316 -4.97 15.39 5.41
N VAL A 317 -4.36 14.77 6.41
CA VAL A 317 -5.03 14.28 7.61
C VAL A 317 -4.86 15.26 8.76
N LEU A 318 -5.98 15.69 9.32
CA LEU A 318 -6.00 16.52 10.54
C LEU A 318 -6.11 15.60 11.75
N ARG A 319 -5.10 15.60 12.64
CA ARG A 319 -5.11 14.79 13.86
C ARG A 319 -5.28 15.68 15.08
N PRO A 320 -6.39 15.52 15.83
CA PRO A 320 -6.55 16.23 17.11
C PRO A 320 -5.42 15.82 18.05
N LEU A 321 -4.80 16.81 18.69
CA LEU A 321 -3.94 16.57 19.84
C LEU A 321 -4.83 16.49 21.07
N ALA A 322 -4.82 15.35 21.74
CA ALA A 322 -5.49 15.21 23.04
C ALA A 322 -4.83 16.14 24.07
N SER A 323 -5.61 16.66 24.98
CA SER A 323 -5.14 17.64 25.98
C SER A 323 -4.02 17.13 26.90
N ASP A 324 -3.98 15.82 27.12
CA ASP A 324 -2.99 15.08 27.90
C ASP A 324 -1.79 14.57 27.08
N GLN A 325 -1.95 14.47 25.77
CA GLN A 325 -0.93 14.03 24.82
C GLN A 325 -0.32 15.19 24.04
N ARG A 326 -0.60 16.43 24.44
CA ARG A 326 0.11 17.58 23.85
C ARG A 326 1.59 17.39 24.16
N PRO A 327 2.44 16.98 23.17
CA PRO A 327 3.84 17.20 23.35
C PRO A 327 3.97 18.68 23.74
N PRO A 328 4.95 19.09 24.51
CA PRO A 328 5.19 20.51 24.71
C PRO A 328 5.19 21.08 23.28
N LEU A 329 4.12 21.80 22.96
CA LEU A 329 4.01 22.51 21.69
C LEU A 329 5.35 23.20 21.55
N PRO A 330 6.04 23.10 20.40
CA PRO A 330 7.25 23.89 20.18
C PRO A 330 6.98 25.26 20.80
N ARG A 331 7.91 25.79 21.57
CA ARG A 331 7.69 27.05 22.33
C ARG A 331 7.05 28.13 21.46
N GLU A 332 7.29 28.09 20.17
CA GLU A 332 6.69 28.93 19.15
C GLU A 332 5.18 28.69 18.95
N ILE A 333 4.70 27.47 18.96
CA ILE A 333 3.26 27.15 18.82
C ILE A 333 2.52 27.50 20.13
N ALA A 334 3.14 27.28 21.27
CA ALA A 334 2.60 27.72 22.56
C ALA A 334 2.54 29.25 22.65
N ARG A 335 3.57 29.94 22.13
CA ARG A 335 3.61 31.40 22.02
C ARG A 335 2.57 31.92 21.04
N LEU A 336 2.43 31.33 19.86
CA LEU A 336 1.40 31.69 18.87
C LEU A 336 0.00 31.47 19.42
N SER A 337 -0.23 30.37 20.10
CA SER A 337 -1.51 30.10 20.81
C SER A 337 -1.81 31.20 21.82
N TYR A 338 -0.81 31.61 22.58
CA TYR A 338 -0.93 32.71 23.55
C TYR A 338 -1.15 34.06 22.84
N GLU A 339 -0.38 34.39 21.80
CA GLU A 339 -0.51 35.63 21.04
C GLU A 339 -1.89 35.74 20.34
N LEU A 340 -2.41 34.66 19.79
CA LEU A 340 -3.75 34.59 19.19
C LEU A 340 -4.87 34.82 20.24
N THR A 341 -4.62 34.50 21.50
CA THR A 341 -5.55 34.82 22.59
C THR A 341 -5.48 36.28 23.03
N GLN A 342 -4.37 36.96 22.77
CA GLN A 342 -4.15 38.35 23.21
C GLN A 342 -4.45 39.43 22.13
N THR A 343 -4.43 39.11 20.84
CA THR A 343 -4.50 40.11 19.75
C THR A 343 -5.90 40.42 19.22
N GLY A 344 -6.96 39.90 19.83
CA GLY A 344 -8.33 40.25 19.47
C GLY A 344 -8.78 41.53 20.16
N ALA A 345 -8.92 42.63 19.41
CA ALA A 345 -9.46 43.91 19.89
C ALA A 345 -10.73 43.68 20.76
N GLY A 346 -10.57 43.64 22.07
CA GLY A 346 -11.65 43.69 23.06
C GLY A 346 -12.51 42.47 23.24
N ARG A 347 -12.24 41.32 22.58
CA ARG A 347 -12.88 40.03 22.86
C ARG A 347 -11.82 38.93 23.04
N PRO A 348 -11.89 38.13 24.09
CA PRO A 348 -11.06 36.95 24.19
C PRO A 348 -11.38 36.01 23.01
N VAL A 349 -10.44 35.82 22.10
CA VAL A 349 -10.66 35.08 20.82
C VAL A 349 -10.81 33.59 21.02
N ALA A 350 -10.43 33.03 22.15
CA ALA A 350 -10.87 31.71 22.61
C ALA A 350 -10.37 31.45 24.04
N GLU A 351 -11.22 30.90 24.87
CA GLU A 351 -10.76 30.17 26.04
C GLU A 351 -9.90 29.01 25.55
N PRO A 352 -8.73 28.73 26.16
CA PRO A 352 -7.85 27.62 25.74
C PRO A 352 -8.57 26.26 25.63
N GLU A 353 -9.65 26.09 26.40
CA GLU A 353 -10.51 24.91 26.41
C GLU A 353 -11.40 24.80 25.15
N LYS A 354 -11.56 25.90 24.42
CA LYS A 354 -12.40 26.00 23.21
C LYS A 354 -11.59 26.11 21.91
N THR A 355 -10.28 25.87 21.95
CA THR A 355 -9.42 25.90 20.76
C THR A 355 -9.04 24.48 20.35
N TYR A 356 -9.40 24.10 19.13
CA TYR A 356 -8.91 22.88 18.52
C TYR A 356 -7.43 23.08 18.15
N VAL A 357 -6.61 22.17 18.61
CA VAL A 357 -5.21 22.07 18.19
C VAL A 357 -5.01 20.68 17.58
N GLY A 358 -4.50 20.62 16.37
CA GLY A 358 -4.22 19.36 15.71
C GLY A 358 -2.99 19.46 14.82
N THR A 359 -2.34 18.32 14.58
CA THR A 359 -1.28 18.23 13.58
C THR A 359 -1.87 18.09 12.18
N ILE A 360 -1.15 18.63 11.21
CA ILE A 360 -1.41 18.50 9.78
C ILE A 360 -0.40 17.48 9.24
N GLU A 361 -0.87 16.31 8.85
CA GLU A 361 -0.06 15.29 8.21
C GLU A 361 -0.43 15.24 6.72
N ILE A 362 0.56 15.36 5.84
CA ILE A 362 0.39 15.25 4.39
C ILE A 362 1.08 13.96 3.95
N ALA A 363 0.30 13.03 3.42
CA ALA A 363 0.80 11.86 2.69
C ALA A 363 0.66 12.15 1.19
N SER A 364 1.78 12.29 0.50
CA SER A 364 1.80 12.59 -0.94
C SER A 364 1.86 11.32 -1.77
N GLU A 365 1.25 11.39 -2.94
CA GLU A 365 1.60 10.50 -4.05
C GLU A 365 3.11 10.65 -4.33
N GLN A 366 3.75 9.55 -4.70
CA GLN A 366 5.06 9.58 -5.32
C GLN A 366 4.90 9.51 -6.84
N ALA A 367 5.57 10.39 -7.56
CA ALA A 367 5.63 10.36 -9.01
C ALA A 367 6.39 9.09 -9.48
N PRO A 368 5.97 8.45 -10.58
CA PRO A 368 6.71 7.34 -11.14
C PRO A 368 8.15 7.75 -11.48
N ASN A 369 9.13 7.14 -10.80
CA ASN A 369 10.55 7.40 -11.00
C ASN A 369 11.27 6.09 -11.33
N PRO A 370 11.78 5.89 -12.57
CA PRO A 370 12.46 4.65 -12.95
C PRO A 370 13.76 4.42 -12.17
N GLU A 371 14.37 5.47 -11.60
CA GLU A 371 15.59 5.37 -10.81
C GLU A 371 15.34 5.02 -9.34
N SER A 372 14.08 5.05 -8.88
CA SER A 372 13.68 4.48 -7.60
C SER A 372 13.55 2.96 -7.76
N ARG A 373 14.50 2.19 -7.21
CA ARG A 373 14.72 0.80 -7.64
C ARG A 373 14.85 -0.19 -6.48
N ILE A 374 14.36 -1.39 -6.77
CA ILE A 374 14.71 -2.63 -6.07
C ILE A 374 15.68 -3.40 -6.95
N THR A 375 16.82 -3.77 -6.39
CA THR A 375 17.83 -4.62 -7.03
C THR A 375 18.29 -5.72 -6.07
N LEU A 376 19.22 -6.56 -6.49
CA LEU A 376 19.84 -7.57 -5.65
C LEU A 376 21.17 -7.04 -5.08
N GLY A 377 21.37 -7.22 -3.77
CA GLY A 377 22.65 -7.00 -3.10
C GLY A 377 23.60 -8.18 -3.28
N ASN A 378 24.82 -8.01 -2.79
CA ASN A 378 25.87 -9.04 -2.87
C ASN A 378 25.77 -10.07 -1.73
N GLU A 379 25.12 -9.72 -0.61
CA GLU A 379 24.96 -10.63 0.51
C GLU A 379 23.87 -11.66 0.22
N LEU A 380 24.11 -12.90 0.66
CA LEU A 380 23.12 -13.97 0.61
C LEU A 380 22.40 -14.10 1.95
N ASP A 381 21.14 -14.46 1.89
CA ASP A 381 20.39 -14.89 3.06
C ASP A 381 20.69 -16.37 3.42
N PRO A 382 20.21 -16.88 4.56
CA PRO A 382 20.41 -18.28 4.97
C PRO A 382 19.92 -19.34 3.98
N LEU A 383 19.03 -18.97 3.05
CA LEU A 383 18.54 -19.87 1.99
C LEU A 383 19.41 -19.84 0.73
N GLY A 384 20.46 -18.99 0.72
CA GLY A 384 21.35 -18.80 -0.41
C GLY A 384 20.81 -17.87 -1.50
N MET A 385 19.82 -17.05 -1.17
CA MET A 385 19.26 -16.04 -2.09
C MET A 385 19.92 -14.68 -1.88
N PRO A 386 20.23 -13.92 -2.95
CA PRO A 386 20.69 -12.54 -2.80
C PRO A 386 19.68 -11.71 -2.00
N ARG A 387 20.18 -10.88 -1.08
CA ARG A 387 19.37 -9.94 -0.32
C ARG A 387 18.86 -8.81 -1.21
N VAL A 388 17.76 -8.19 -0.79
CA VAL A 388 17.24 -7.00 -1.45
C VAL A 388 18.17 -5.81 -1.22
N LYS A 389 18.31 -4.99 -2.25
CA LYS A 389 18.81 -3.62 -2.16
C LYS A 389 17.73 -2.67 -2.66
N ILE A 390 17.30 -1.73 -1.82
CA ILE A 390 16.39 -0.64 -2.19
C ILE A 390 17.22 0.65 -2.32
N ASP A 391 17.07 1.33 -3.45
CA ASP A 391 17.48 2.72 -3.64
C ASP A 391 16.20 3.53 -3.93
N TRP A 392 15.61 4.11 -2.87
CA TRP A 392 14.33 4.80 -2.93
C TRP A 392 14.52 6.28 -3.21
N ARG A 393 14.10 6.73 -4.40
CA ARG A 393 14.32 8.10 -4.88
C ARG A 393 13.01 8.81 -5.17
N LEU A 394 12.86 9.98 -4.59
CA LEU A 394 11.82 10.94 -4.92
C LEU A 394 12.23 11.74 -6.18
N THR A 395 11.31 12.53 -6.70
CA THR A 395 11.55 13.57 -7.70
C THR A 395 11.47 14.95 -7.05
N GLU A 396 11.64 16.00 -7.82
CA GLU A 396 11.41 17.37 -7.33
C GLU A 396 9.91 17.68 -7.13
N GLN A 397 9.02 16.86 -7.70
CA GLN A 397 7.57 17.09 -7.62
C GLN A 397 7.00 16.82 -6.24
N GLU A 398 7.50 15.82 -5.50
CA GLU A 398 7.00 15.50 -4.16
C GLU A 398 7.20 16.66 -3.18
N PRO A 399 8.43 17.19 -2.99
CA PRO A 399 8.62 18.32 -2.09
C PRO A 399 7.84 19.55 -2.53
N ALA A 400 7.84 19.87 -3.81
CA ALA A 400 7.09 21.01 -4.35
C ALA A 400 5.57 20.87 -4.09
N SER A 401 5.01 19.68 -4.33
CA SER A 401 3.58 19.42 -4.12
C SER A 401 3.19 19.43 -2.64
N ILE A 402 4.01 18.86 -1.76
CA ILE A 402 3.77 18.88 -0.31
C ILE A 402 3.78 20.33 0.20
N ARG A 403 4.79 21.13 -0.20
CA ARG A 403 4.88 22.53 0.19
C ARG A 403 3.69 23.35 -0.31
N ALA A 404 3.35 23.24 -1.59
CA ALA A 404 2.21 23.95 -2.17
C ALA A 404 0.88 23.54 -1.52
N THR A 405 0.69 22.24 -1.21
CA THR A 405 -0.49 21.77 -0.49
C THR A 405 -0.60 22.41 0.89
N ALA A 406 0.50 22.51 1.63
CA ALA A 406 0.53 23.12 2.96
C ALA A 406 0.24 24.62 2.90
N ASP A 407 0.83 25.35 1.95
CA ASP A 407 0.63 26.79 1.76
C ASP A 407 -0.83 27.11 1.34
N LEU A 408 -1.38 26.32 0.41
CA LEU A 408 -2.79 26.42 0.01
C LEU A 408 -3.73 26.20 1.19
N LEU A 409 -3.46 25.18 2.01
CA LEU A 409 -4.27 24.91 3.21
C LEU A 409 -4.22 26.08 4.18
N ALA A 410 -3.02 26.62 4.45
CA ALA A 410 -2.84 27.77 5.34
C ALA A 410 -3.61 29.00 4.82
N SER A 411 -3.57 29.25 3.51
CA SER A 411 -4.30 30.34 2.84
C SER A 411 -5.81 30.17 2.97
N GLU A 412 -6.34 28.98 2.64
CA GLU A 412 -7.79 28.68 2.71
C GLU A 412 -8.34 28.80 4.14
N MET A 413 -7.60 28.25 5.12
CA MET A 413 -7.98 28.37 6.54
C MET A 413 -8.02 29.84 7.01
N GLY A 414 -7.04 30.64 6.60
CA GLY A 414 -6.94 32.06 6.93
C GLY A 414 -8.05 32.89 6.29
N LYS A 415 -8.26 32.74 4.97
CA LYS A 415 -9.28 33.49 4.21
C LYS A 415 -10.68 33.28 4.75
N ARG A 416 -10.99 32.05 5.18
CA ARG A 416 -12.32 31.66 5.64
C ARG A 416 -12.51 31.82 7.14
N LEU A 417 -11.52 32.36 7.84
CA LEU A 417 -11.54 32.53 9.30
C LEU A 417 -11.80 31.21 10.05
N ARG A 418 -11.42 30.08 9.43
CA ARG A 418 -11.59 28.73 10.01
C ARG A 418 -10.45 28.34 10.96
N GLY A 419 -9.36 29.12 11.00
CA GLY A 419 -8.24 28.88 11.89
C GLY A 419 -6.95 29.50 11.39
N ARG A 420 -5.86 29.12 12.03
CA ARG A 420 -4.47 29.47 11.64
C ARG A 420 -3.68 28.19 11.48
N VAL A 421 -2.84 28.17 10.47
CA VAL A 421 -1.89 27.08 10.23
C VAL A 421 -0.49 27.61 10.54
N HIS A 422 0.22 26.88 11.40
CA HIS A 422 1.65 27.09 11.63
C HIS A 422 2.40 25.98 10.92
N LEU A 423 3.14 26.34 9.86
CA LEU A 423 3.95 25.40 9.09
C LEU A 423 5.30 25.20 9.76
N VAL A 424 5.76 23.95 9.83
CA VAL A 424 7.08 23.55 10.36
C VAL A 424 7.99 22.96 9.27
N ILE A 425 7.46 22.78 8.05
CA ILE A 425 8.26 22.32 6.90
C ILE A 425 9.01 23.50 6.29
N GLY A 426 10.30 23.29 5.97
CA GLY A 426 11.12 24.20 5.19
C GLY A 426 10.85 24.10 3.68
N ASP A 427 11.72 24.70 2.88
CA ASP A 427 11.56 24.82 1.43
C ASP A 427 11.91 23.55 0.65
N GLY A 428 12.45 22.53 1.31
CA GLY A 428 12.80 21.24 0.68
C GLY A 428 13.25 20.17 1.67
N PRO A 429 13.38 18.90 1.18
CA PRO A 429 13.90 17.80 1.97
C PRO A 429 15.43 17.96 2.28
N PRO A 430 15.95 17.22 3.29
CA PRO A 430 15.18 16.35 4.15
C PRO A 430 14.36 17.12 5.18
N TRP A 431 13.08 16.79 5.34
CA TRP A 431 12.28 17.37 6.39
C TRP A 431 12.46 16.58 7.69
N GLU A 432 12.72 17.26 8.80
CA GLU A 432 12.96 16.68 10.10
C GLU A 432 11.85 15.69 10.55
N HIS A 433 10.62 15.93 10.10
CA HIS A 433 9.43 15.15 10.46
C HIS A 433 8.89 14.30 9.30
N SER A 434 9.75 14.00 8.30
CA SER A 434 9.37 13.09 7.22
C SER A 434 9.44 11.63 7.65
N ARG A 435 8.59 10.80 7.06
CA ARG A 435 8.57 9.36 7.26
C ARG A 435 7.94 8.65 6.06
N TRP A 436 8.17 7.37 5.95
CA TRP A 436 7.44 6.50 5.04
C TRP A 436 6.07 6.10 5.60
N SER A 437 5.15 5.70 4.72
CA SER A 437 3.80 5.23 5.10
C SER A 437 3.69 3.72 5.26
N ASN A 438 4.72 2.95 4.94
CA ASN A 438 4.72 1.49 4.84
C ASN A 438 3.71 0.98 3.77
N HIS A 439 3.69 1.65 2.64
CA HIS A 439 2.86 1.34 1.49
C HIS A 439 3.72 0.99 0.26
N PRO A 440 4.56 -0.05 0.32
CA PRO A 440 5.41 -0.41 -0.81
C PRO A 440 4.58 -0.75 -2.05
N MET A 441 4.90 -0.11 -3.18
CA MET A 441 4.24 -0.25 -4.48
C MET A 441 5.27 -0.20 -5.61
N GLY A 442 4.86 -0.60 -6.82
CA GLY A 442 5.76 -0.61 -7.97
C GLY A 442 6.80 -1.73 -7.92
N GLY A 443 7.71 -1.73 -8.88
CA GLY A 443 8.75 -2.77 -9.03
C GLY A 443 8.38 -3.90 -10.01
N THR A 444 7.10 -4.10 -10.32
CA THR A 444 6.63 -4.96 -11.43
C THR A 444 5.48 -4.30 -12.16
N ARG A 445 5.70 -3.07 -12.56
CA ARG A 445 4.73 -2.14 -13.14
C ARG A 445 3.86 -2.77 -14.21
N MET A 446 2.56 -2.56 -14.12
CA MET A 446 1.59 -2.96 -15.16
C MET A 446 1.67 -2.02 -16.35
N ASN A 447 1.93 -2.56 -17.52
CA ASN A 447 1.84 -1.85 -18.80
C ASN A 447 1.67 -2.88 -19.94
N PRO A 448 0.83 -2.62 -20.96
CA PRO A 448 0.69 -3.53 -22.10
C PRO A 448 1.97 -3.63 -22.95
N ASP A 449 2.84 -2.62 -22.95
CA ASP A 449 4.14 -2.65 -23.62
C ASP A 449 5.23 -3.27 -22.70
N PRO A 450 5.83 -4.42 -23.08
CA PRO A 450 6.88 -5.06 -22.29
C PRO A 450 8.18 -4.25 -22.21
N LYS A 451 8.33 -3.18 -22.96
CA LYS A 451 9.48 -2.28 -22.88
C LYS A 451 9.38 -1.30 -21.69
N VAL A 452 8.17 -1.06 -21.20
CA VAL A 452 7.90 -0.10 -20.13
C VAL A 452 7.15 -0.70 -18.94
N GLY A 453 6.83 -1.99 -19.00
CA GLY A 453 6.17 -2.73 -17.93
C GLY A 453 6.72 -4.13 -17.74
N VAL A 454 6.38 -4.75 -16.61
CA VAL A 454 6.76 -6.13 -16.26
C VAL A 454 5.58 -7.07 -16.42
N VAL A 455 4.37 -6.60 -16.17
CA VAL A 455 3.14 -7.38 -16.32
C VAL A 455 2.16 -6.70 -17.28
N ASP A 456 1.38 -7.52 -17.97
CA ASP A 456 0.26 -7.05 -18.79
C ASP A 456 -0.96 -6.63 -17.93
N THR A 457 -2.04 -6.23 -18.57
CA THR A 457 -3.30 -5.83 -17.92
C THR A 457 -3.98 -6.97 -17.15
N ASN A 458 -3.64 -8.22 -17.40
CA ASN A 458 -4.09 -9.39 -16.65
C ASN A 458 -3.10 -9.82 -15.56
N CYS A 459 -2.12 -8.95 -15.23
CA CYS A 459 -1.07 -9.24 -14.26
C CYS A 459 -0.15 -10.41 -14.67
N LYS A 460 -0.15 -10.85 -15.92
CA LYS A 460 0.75 -11.88 -16.45
C LYS A 460 2.12 -11.28 -16.72
N VAL A 461 3.18 -11.95 -16.29
CA VAL A 461 4.57 -11.51 -16.54
C VAL A 461 4.85 -11.62 -18.04
N HIS A 462 5.33 -10.51 -18.64
CA HIS A 462 5.66 -10.48 -20.05
C HIS A 462 6.72 -11.52 -20.43
N GLY A 463 6.46 -12.23 -21.51
CA GLY A 463 7.37 -13.24 -22.06
C GLY A 463 7.44 -14.54 -21.22
N VAL A 464 6.73 -14.67 -20.11
CA VAL A 464 6.75 -15.86 -19.25
C VAL A 464 5.34 -16.42 -19.09
N ASP A 465 5.07 -17.53 -19.72
CA ASP A 465 3.75 -18.17 -19.62
C ASP A 465 3.51 -18.78 -18.24
N ARG A 466 2.23 -18.79 -17.81
CA ARG A 466 1.73 -19.31 -16.53
C ARG A 466 2.17 -18.52 -15.28
N LEU A 467 2.87 -17.39 -15.41
CA LEU A 467 3.34 -16.60 -14.28
C LEU A 467 2.59 -15.29 -14.14
N TYR A 468 2.01 -15.07 -12.97
CA TYR A 468 1.18 -13.90 -12.65
C TYR A 468 1.65 -13.22 -11.36
N VAL A 469 1.34 -11.94 -11.21
CA VAL A 469 1.67 -11.15 -10.00
C VAL A 469 0.38 -10.62 -9.36
N ALA A 470 0.19 -10.89 -8.07
CA ALA A 470 -0.90 -10.35 -7.26
C ALA A 470 -0.33 -9.54 -6.09
N SER A 471 -0.01 -8.29 -6.34
CA SER A 471 0.65 -7.43 -5.35
C SER A 471 0.54 -5.96 -5.78
N SER A 472 0.74 -5.03 -4.84
CA SER A 472 0.92 -3.61 -5.18
C SER A 472 2.17 -3.33 -6.03
N SER A 473 3.04 -4.33 -6.25
CA SER A 473 4.16 -4.17 -7.19
C SER A 473 3.72 -3.84 -8.61
N VAL A 474 2.49 -4.24 -9.01
CA VAL A 474 1.95 -3.98 -10.35
C VAL A 474 1.42 -2.55 -10.54
N PHE A 475 1.31 -1.76 -9.47
CA PHE A 475 0.76 -0.41 -9.54
C PHE A 475 1.64 0.49 -10.43
N PRO A 476 1.07 1.11 -11.47
CA PRO A 476 1.82 2.03 -12.33
C PRO A 476 2.00 3.42 -11.70
N VAL A 477 1.11 3.80 -10.78
CA VAL A 477 1.14 5.04 -10.01
C VAL A 477 0.75 4.77 -8.55
N ALA A 478 1.33 5.52 -7.63
CA ALA A 478 1.04 5.36 -6.20
C ALA A 478 -0.37 5.85 -5.83
N GLY A 479 -0.86 6.94 -6.44
CA GLY A 479 -2.01 7.67 -5.94
C GLY A 479 -1.77 8.17 -4.52
N CYS A 480 -2.83 8.55 -3.79
CA CYS A 480 -2.71 8.92 -2.37
C CYS A 480 -3.52 8.01 -1.44
N SER A 481 -4.20 7.00 -1.99
CA SER A 481 -5.02 6.05 -1.23
C SER A 481 -4.19 4.90 -0.67
N ASN A 482 -4.59 4.36 0.49
CA ASN A 482 -3.97 3.16 1.04
C ASN A 482 -4.13 1.98 0.06
N PRO A 483 -3.07 1.23 -0.30
CA PRO A 483 -3.10 0.32 -1.45
C PRO A 483 -3.93 -0.95 -1.24
N THR A 484 -4.19 -1.36 0.02
CA THR A 484 -4.72 -2.70 0.33
C THR A 484 -6.06 -3.01 -0.32
N GLN A 485 -7.00 -2.06 -0.39
CA GLN A 485 -8.30 -2.31 -1.02
C GLN A 485 -8.14 -2.57 -2.53
N THR A 486 -7.29 -1.82 -3.21
CA THR A 486 -6.99 -2.02 -4.63
C THR A 486 -6.22 -3.33 -4.87
N ILE A 487 -5.29 -3.70 -3.96
CA ILE A 487 -4.62 -5.01 -4.02
C ILE A 487 -5.64 -6.15 -3.99
N VAL A 488 -6.59 -6.10 -3.08
CA VAL A 488 -7.63 -7.14 -2.96
C VAL A 488 -8.56 -7.14 -4.18
N ALA A 489 -8.97 -5.98 -4.68
CA ALA A 489 -9.78 -5.86 -5.89
C ALA A 489 -9.08 -6.48 -7.12
N LEU A 490 -7.80 -6.18 -7.33
CA LEU A 490 -7.00 -6.78 -8.39
C LEU A 490 -6.78 -8.28 -8.20
N ALA A 491 -6.62 -8.74 -6.96
CA ALA A 491 -6.51 -10.18 -6.65
C ALA A 491 -7.79 -10.95 -7.01
N VAL A 492 -8.95 -10.38 -6.69
CA VAL A 492 -10.25 -10.94 -7.07
C VAL A 492 -10.44 -10.94 -8.58
N ARG A 493 -10.09 -9.83 -9.27
CA ARG A 493 -10.11 -9.75 -10.73
C ARG A 493 -9.21 -10.82 -11.39
N LEU A 494 -7.99 -10.98 -10.88
CA LEU A 494 -7.06 -12.00 -11.37
C LEU A 494 -7.62 -13.41 -11.16
N SER A 495 -8.31 -13.66 -10.04
CA SER A 495 -8.94 -14.94 -9.79
C SER A 495 -10.00 -15.29 -10.82
N ASP A 496 -10.84 -14.33 -11.23
CA ASP A 496 -11.85 -14.55 -12.26
C ASP A 496 -11.20 -14.82 -13.63
N HIS A 497 -10.13 -14.09 -13.98
CA HIS A 497 -9.35 -14.35 -15.18
C HIS A 497 -8.77 -15.79 -15.17
N LEU A 498 -8.13 -16.20 -14.07
CA LEU A 498 -7.47 -17.51 -13.95
C LEU A 498 -8.44 -18.67 -13.95
N LYS A 499 -9.63 -18.51 -13.39
CA LYS A 499 -10.71 -19.52 -13.51
C LYS A 499 -11.06 -19.82 -14.99
N GLY A 500 -10.94 -18.81 -15.87
CA GLY A 500 -11.07 -18.99 -17.33
C GLY A 500 -9.87 -19.73 -17.95
N VAL A 501 -8.66 -19.29 -17.61
CA VAL A 501 -7.40 -19.87 -18.14
C VAL A 501 -7.23 -21.35 -17.76
N LEU A 502 -7.55 -21.71 -16.52
CA LEU A 502 -7.39 -23.08 -16.03
C LEU A 502 -8.45 -24.07 -16.56
N ARG A 503 -9.53 -23.58 -17.16
CA ARG A 503 -10.55 -24.41 -17.83
C ARG A 503 -10.23 -24.68 -19.29
N SER A 504 -9.39 -23.85 -19.91
CA SER A 504 -8.96 -23.95 -21.32
C SER A 504 -7.76 -24.88 -21.47
#